data_5690d795e88e3b7d8b4dcaa6799a237d
#
_entry.id   5690d795e88e3b7d8b4dcaa6799a237d
#
_cell.length_a   1.000
_cell.length_b   1.000
_cell.length_c   1.000
_cell.angle_alpha   90.00
_cell.angle_beta   90.00
_cell.angle_gamma   90.00
#
_symmetry.space_group_name_H-M   'P 1'
#
loop_
_entity.id
_entity.type
_entity.pdbx_description
1 polymer ?
#
loop_
_entity_poly.entity_id
_entity_poly.type
_entity_poly.pdbx_seq_one_letter_code
_entity_poly.pdbx_strand_id
1 'polypeptide(L)'
;MLFDSPAFIAFLIPVVFILWRLNHRTQNVFLLLASYFFYGWWDWRFLALMVGSTTMDFLIAQKIVPEQQNPHRRKWFIFSLFLNFTILGIFKYFDFFAGSFVGMLNNLGLHNVPLPLIRIILPPGISFYTFQEVAYIVDVYKGRIAASRSFVEYGLFISFFAHLIAGPIQRPGHLLPQVQRERTFDADRFFDGLMLIFSGMIRKCIVADNCALLANAAFGGQLGPPNLWVVLLGTYGFAWQVYGDFSGYSDIARGAAQLLGFHFMVNFRQPSRAPVTGLLAPLAHQPEQLASRLPVHPHGRQPGG
;
A
#
# COMPACT_ATOMS: atom_id res chain seq x y z
N MET A 1 -7.63 -13.46 -0.82
CA MET A 1 -6.54 -14.45 -0.95
C MET A 1 -5.31 -13.91 -0.22
N LEU A 2 -4.51 -14.76 0.46
CA LEU A 2 -3.22 -14.35 1.02
C LEU A 2 -2.11 -14.68 0.00
N PHE A 3 -1.03 -13.91 -0.01
CA PHE A 3 0.07 -14.08 -0.98
C PHE A 3 0.87 -15.37 -0.77
N ASP A 4 0.88 -15.91 0.44
CA ASP A 4 1.51 -17.16 0.83
C ASP A 4 0.62 -18.40 0.61
N SER A 5 -0.60 -18.22 0.09
CA SER A 5 -1.55 -19.31 -0.13
C SER A 5 -1.39 -19.97 -1.51
N PRO A 6 -1.63 -21.29 -1.63
CA PRO A 6 -1.68 -21.96 -2.94
C PRO A 6 -2.73 -21.34 -3.87
N ALA A 7 -3.82 -20.78 -3.31
CA ALA A 7 -4.86 -20.11 -4.06
C ALA A 7 -4.32 -18.85 -4.79
N PHE A 8 -3.38 -18.14 -4.19
CA PHE A 8 -2.73 -17.00 -4.85
C PHE A 8 -1.89 -17.43 -6.04
N ILE A 9 -1.13 -18.51 -5.92
CA ILE A 9 -0.33 -19.04 -7.02
C ILE A 9 -1.24 -19.50 -8.17
N ALA A 10 -2.31 -20.25 -7.83
CA ALA A 10 -3.32 -20.68 -8.80
C ALA A 10 -4.04 -19.53 -9.49
N PHE A 11 -4.18 -18.38 -8.83
CA PHE A 11 -4.69 -17.14 -9.40
C PHE A 11 -3.65 -16.39 -10.25
N LEU A 12 -2.41 -16.26 -9.76
CA LEU A 12 -1.38 -15.46 -10.42
C LEU A 12 -0.94 -16.03 -11.77
N ILE A 13 -0.78 -17.38 -11.86
CA ILE A 13 -0.33 -18.05 -13.09
C ILE A 13 -1.24 -17.73 -14.30
N PRO A 14 -2.56 -17.99 -14.26
CA PRO A 14 -3.44 -17.64 -15.37
C PRO A 14 -3.51 -16.14 -15.63
N VAL A 15 -3.45 -15.29 -14.60
CA VAL A 15 -3.45 -13.84 -14.77
C VAL A 15 -2.25 -13.39 -15.59
N VAL A 16 -1.04 -13.86 -15.26
CA VAL A 16 0.18 -13.54 -16.00
C VAL A 16 0.10 -14.06 -17.44
N PHE A 17 -0.32 -15.30 -17.62
CA PHE A 17 -0.38 -15.94 -18.95
C PHE A 17 -1.38 -15.25 -19.89
N ILE A 18 -2.56 -14.90 -19.39
CA ILE A 18 -3.58 -14.21 -20.18
C ILE A 18 -3.13 -12.77 -20.47
N LEU A 19 -2.57 -12.07 -19.48
CA LEU A 19 -2.15 -10.67 -19.62
C LEU A 19 -1.28 -10.43 -20.85
N TRP A 20 -0.25 -11.25 -21.03
CA TRP A 20 0.73 -11.08 -22.11
C TRP A 20 0.21 -11.44 -23.52
N ARG A 21 -1.05 -11.90 -23.63
CA ARG A 21 -1.74 -12.12 -24.90
C ARG A 21 -2.71 -10.99 -25.26
N LEU A 22 -2.92 -10.04 -24.35
CA LEU A 22 -3.86 -8.95 -24.54
C LEU A 22 -3.15 -7.67 -24.99
N ASN A 23 -3.87 -6.79 -25.69
CA ASN A 23 -3.39 -5.44 -25.97
C ASN A 23 -3.49 -4.55 -24.71
N HIS A 24 -2.78 -3.42 -24.69
CA HIS A 24 -2.65 -2.56 -23.52
C HIS A 24 -3.99 -2.15 -22.86
N ARG A 25 -4.98 -1.72 -23.65
CA ARG A 25 -6.29 -1.31 -23.10
C ARG A 25 -7.01 -2.48 -22.44
N THR A 26 -7.01 -3.63 -23.09
CA THR A 26 -7.62 -4.86 -22.54
C THR A 26 -6.83 -5.39 -21.36
N GLN A 27 -5.50 -5.23 -21.32
CA GLN A 27 -4.68 -5.54 -20.15
C GLN A 27 -5.14 -4.78 -18.91
N ASN A 28 -5.39 -3.47 -19.03
CA ASN A 28 -5.82 -2.65 -17.88
C ASN A 28 -7.20 -3.06 -17.37
N VAL A 29 -8.15 -3.32 -18.28
CA VAL A 29 -9.49 -3.82 -17.89
C VAL A 29 -9.37 -5.20 -17.24
N PHE A 30 -8.60 -6.11 -17.82
CA PHE A 30 -8.40 -7.45 -17.28
C PHE A 30 -7.78 -7.42 -15.89
N LEU A 31 -6.72 -6.61 -15.68
CA LEU A 31 -6.08 -6.46 -14.38
C LEU A 31 -7.00 -5.80 -13.34
N LEU A 32 -7.85 -4.85 -13.75
CA LEU A 32 -8.86 -4.27 -12.86
C LEU A 32 -9.85 -5.33 -12.39
N LEU A 33 -10.37 -6.13 -13.32
CA LEU A 33 -11.31 -7.21 -13.01
C LEU A 33 -10.65 -8.31 -12.15
N ALA A 34 -9.41 -8.68 -12.46
CA ALA A 34 -8.62 -9.61 -11.67
C ALA A 34 -8.38 -9.08 -10.24
N SER A 35 -8.12 -7.78 -10.09
CA SER A 35 -7.95 -7.13 -8.79
C SER A 35 -9.24 -7.11 -7.98
N TYR A 36 -10.36 -6.83 -8.64
CA TYR A 36 -11.68 -6.88 -8.01
C TYR A 36 -12.06 -8.31 -7.60
N PHE A 37 -11.76 -9.31 -8.43
CA PHE A 37 -11.94 -10.72 -8.08
C PHE A 37 -11.07 -11.11 -6.88
N PHE A 38 -9.78 -10.75 -6.88
CA PHE A 38 -8.86 -11.02 -5.79
C PHE A 38 -9.34 -10.44 -4.45
N TYR A 39 -9.82 -9.19 -4.47
CA TYR A 39 -10.32 -8.51 -3.28
C TYR A 39 -11.68 -9.05 -2.84
N GLY A 40 -12.61 -9.24 -3.77
CA GLY A 40 -13.95 -9.78 -3.52
C GLY A 40 -13.97 -11.24 -3.06
N TRP A 41 -12.86 -11.99 -3.28
CA TRP A 41 -12.67 -13.33 -2.72
C TRP A 41 -12.77 -13.37 -1.20
N TRP A 42 -12.39 -12.29 -0.53
CA TRP A 42 -12.55 -12.16 0.92
C TRP A 42 -14.01 -11.90 1.31
N ASP A 43 -14.57 -10.80 0.82
CA ASP A 43 -15.97 -10.42 0.99
C ASP A 43 -16.37 -9.37 -0.07
N TRP A 44 -17.35 -9.71 -0.89
CA TRP A 44 -17.84 -8.85 -1.98
C TRP A 44 -18.42 -7.51 -1.48
N ARG A 45 -18.90 -7.43 -0.22
CA ARG A 45 -19.43 -6.21 0.38
C ARG A 45 -18.36 -5.13 0.49
N PHE A 46 -17.14 -5.52 0.83
CA PHE A 46 -16.01 -4.59 0.89
C PHE A 46 -15.51 -4.15 -0.48
N LEU A 47 -15.72 -4.98 -1.50
CA LEU A 47 -15.47 -4.58 -2.88
C LEU A 47 -16.40 -3.42 -3.29
N ALA A 48 -17.69 -3.46 -2.92
CA ALA A 48 -18.62 -2.38 -3.20
C ALA A 48 -18.20 -1.06 -2.51
N LEU A 49 -17.69 -1.14 -1.27
CA LEU A 49 -17.16 0.02 -0.55
C LEU A 49 -15.94 0.62 -1.28
N MET A 50 -14.98 -0.20 -1.67
CA MET A 50 -13.78 0.24 -2.39
C MET A 50 -14.13 0.85 -3.75
N VAL A 51 -14.99 0.21 -4.53
CA VAL A 51 -15.44 0.73 -5.82
C VAL A 51 -16.20 2.05 -5.64
N GLY A 52 -17.01 2.17 -4.58
CA GLY A 52 -17.75 3.40 -4.27
C GLY A 52 -16.82 4.56 -3.93
N SER A 53 -15.83 4.38 -3.02
CA SER A 53 -14.85 5.41 -2.67
C SER A 53 -14.00 5.81 -3.87
N THR A 54 -13.50 4.82 -4.61
CA THR A 54 -12.69 5.05 -5.82
C THR A 54 -13.48 5.82 -6.89
N THR A 55 -14.74 5.46 -7.12
CA THR A 55 -15.59 6.16 -8.10
C THR A 55 -15.79 7.62 -7.70
N MET A 56 -16.05 7.86 -6.43
CA MET A 56 -16.29 9.20 -5.94
C MET A 56 -15.05 10.06 -6.03
N ASP A 57 -13.90 9.56 -5.63
CA ASP A 57 -12.65 10.31 -5.74
C ASP A 57 -12.25 10.55 -7.20
N PHE A 58 -12.54 9.61 -8.11
CA PHE A 58 -12.39 9.82 -9.54
C PHE A 58 -13.21 11.02 -10.04
N LEU A 59 -14.48 11.11 -9.63
CA LEU A 59 -15.37 12.21 -10.02
C LEU A 59 -14.98 13.55 -9.40
N ILE A 60 -14.52 13.53 -8.14
CA ILE A 60 -14.04 14.72 -7.43
C ILE A 60 -12.73 15.21 -8.06
N ALA A 61 -11.82 14.29 -8.41
CA ALA A 61 -10.56 14.64 -9.04
C ALA A 61 -10.73 15.50 -10.27
N GLN A 62 -11.75 15.23 -11.10
CA GLN A 62 -12.08 16.06 -12.27
C GLN A 62 -12.46 17.49 -11.90
N LYS A 63 -13.06 17.73 -10.71
CA LYS A 63 -13.54 19.04 -10.27
C LYS A 63 -12.48 19.87 -9.53
N ILE A 64 -11.38 19.24 -9.10
CA ILE A 64 -10.32 19.89 -8.32
C ILE A 64 -9.08 20.23 -9.13
N VAL A 65 -9.08 19.95 -10.43
CA VAL A 65 -7.96 20.27 -11.33
C VAL A 65 -7.70 21.78 -11.34
N PRO A 66 -6.43 22.25 -11.22
CA PRO A 66 -6.11 23.68 -11.18
C PRO A 66 -6.58 24.45 -12.42
N GLU A 67 -6.50 23.84 -13.60
CA GLU A 67 -6.80 24.46 -14.89
C GLU A 67 -8.28 24.81 -15.07
N GLN A 68 -9.18 24.19 -14.33
CA GLN A 68 -10.62 24.43 -14.48
C GLN A 68 -11.14 25.69 -13.79
N GLN A 69 -10.29 26.41 -13.02
CA GLN A 69 -10.66 27.64 -12.27
C GLN A 69 -11.99 27.50 -11.48
N ASN A 70 -12.31 26.29 -11.02
CA ASN A 70 -13.55 26.01 -10.29
C ASN A 70 -13.54 26.76 -8.94
N PRO A 71 -14.49 27.70 -8.67
CA PRO A 71 -14.53 28.45 -7.43
C PRO A 71 -14.77 27.57 -6.20
N HIS A 72 -15.33 26.38 -6.40
CA HIS A 72 -15.60 25.41 -5.33
C HIS A 72 -14.53 24.34 -5.17
N ARG A 73 -13.39 24.44 -5.88
CA ARG A 73 -12.29 23.48 -5.86
C ARG A 73 -11.86 23.07 -4.45
N ARG A 74 -11.68 24.06 -3.54
CA ARG A 74 -11.30 23.81 -2.14
C ARG A 74 -12.39 23.03 -1.39
N LYS A 75 -13.67 23.29 -1.65
CA LYS A 75 -14.78 22.56 -1.00
C LYS A 75 -14.79 21.10 -1.41
N TRP A 76 -14.62 20.80 -2.71
CA TRP A 76 -14.55 19.43 -3.21
C TRP A 76 -13.33 18.69 -2.67
N PHE A 77 -12.18 19.34 -2.56
CA PHE A 77 -10.99 18.77 -1.94
C PHE A 77 -11.22 18.37 -0.48
N ILE A 78 -11.75 19.29 0.33
CA ILE A 78 -12.06 19.04 1.74
C ILE A 78 -13.13 17.95 1.87
N PHE A 79 -14.13 17.94 1.01
CA PHE A 79 -15.19 16.92 1.01
C PHE A 79 -14.63 15.52 0.75
N SER A 80 -13.74 15.34 -0.24
CA SER A 80 -13.06 14.06 -0.48
C SER A 80 -12.27 13.59 0.74
N LEU A 81 -11.44 14.49 1.32
CA LEU A 81 -10.67 14.13 2.52
C LEU A 81 -11.59 13.74 3.68
N PHE A 82 -12.63 14.54 3.95
CA PHE A 82 -13.58 14.27 5.01
C PHE A 82 -14.23 12.90 4.84
N LEU A 83 -14.67 12.57 3.64
CA LEU A 83 -15.33 11.30 3.38
C LEU A 83 -14.38 10.11 3.51
N ASN A 84 -13.18 10.18 2.92
CA ASN A 84 -12.16 9.14 3.04
C ASN A 84 -11.80 8.86 4.50
N PHE A 85 -11.56 9.91 5.29
CA PHE A 85 -11.25 9.74 6.71
C PHE A 85 -12.46 9.31 7.54
N THR A 86 -13.68 9.70 7.15
CA THR A 86 -14.91 9.22 7.81
C THR A 86 -15.11 7.74 7.59
N ILE A 87 -14.97 7.26 6.35
CA ILE A 87 -15.05 5.82 6.03
C ILE A 87 -13.98 5.06 6.83
N LEU A 88 -12.73 5.51 6.78
CA LEU A 88 -11.64 4.89 7.54
C LEU A 88 -11.93 4.91 9.04
N GLY A 89 -12.41 6.02 9.58
CA GLY A 89 -12.75 6.21 10.97
C GLY A 89 -13.84 5.26 11.45
N ILE A 90 -14.91 5.13 10.68
CA ILE A 90 -16.01 4.22 10.99
C ILE A 90 -15.52 2.76 11.02
N PHE A 91 -14.86 2.29 9.96
CA PHE A 91 -14.46 0.90 9.91
C PHE A 91 -13.32 0.53 10.86
N LYS A 92 -12.43 1.46 11.19
CA LYS A 92 -11.24 1.15 12.01
C LYS A 92 -11.44 1.43 13.50
N TYR A 93 -12.23 2.44 13.84
CA TYR A 93 -12.27 2.94 15.22
C TYR A 93 -13.66 2.88 15.86
N PHE A 94 -14.70 2.46 15.15
CA PHE A 94 -16.07 2.41 15.68
C PHE A 94 -16.14 1.56 16.95
N ASP A 95 -15.63 0.32 16.91
CA ASP A 95 -15.70 -0.60 18.04
C ASP A 95 -14.93 -0.07 19.26
N PHE A 96 -13.80 0.61 19.01
CA PHE A 96 -13.01 1.26 20.07
C PHE A 96 -13.80 2.39 20.75
N PHE A 97 -14.38 3.30 19.96
CA PHE A 97 -15.15 4.42 20.50
C PHE A 97 -16.46 3.97 21.14
N ALA A 98 -17.16 3.02 20.55
CA ALA A 98 -18.38 2.46 21.10
C ALA A 98 -18.10 1.78 22.45
N GLY A 99 -17.07 0.95 22.53
CA GLY A 99 -16.66 0.29 23.77
C GLY A 99 -16.20 1.28 24.84
N SER A 100 -15.40 2.28 24.49
CA SER A 100 -14.95 3.32 25.42
C SER A 100 -16.10 4.17 25.92
N PHE A 101 -17.06 4.51 25.07
CA PHE A 101 -18.26 5.28 25.46
C PHE A 101 -19.14 4.51 26.43
N VAL A 102 -19.41 3.23 26.19
CA VAL A 102 -20.17 2.38 27.13
C VAL A 102 -19.41 2.21 28.43
N GLY A 103 -18.09 2.02 28.40
CA GLY A 103 -17.26 1.97 29.61
C GLY A 103 -17.38 3.26 30.47
N MET A 104 -17.37 4.42 29.80
CA MET A 104 -17.57 5.71 30.45
C MET A 104 -18.97 5.81 31.09
N LEU A 105 -20.02 5.42 30.37
CA LEU A 105 -21.40 5.44 30.92
C LEU A 105 -21.56 4.52 32.13
N ASN A 106 -20.98 3.31 32.08
CA ASN A 106 -20.99 2.39 33.21
C ASN A 106 -20.29 2.98 34.46
N ASN A 107 -19.17 3.70 34.25
CA ASN A 107 -18.47 4.40 35.34
C ASN A 107 -19.27 5.57 35.93
N LEU A 108 -20.17 6.16 35.14
CA LEU A 108 -21.10 7.20 35.59
C LEU A 108 -22.37 6.64 36.27
N GLY A 109 -22.44 5.31 36.49
CA GLY A 109 -23.57 4.66 37.18
C GLY A 109 -24.74 4.29 36.25
N LEU A 110 -24.62 4.50 34.95
CA LEU A 110 -25.60 4.07 33.95
C LEU A 110 -25.29 2.62 33.55
N HIS A 111 -25.69 1.67 34.40
CA HIS A 111 -25.49 0.24 34.14
C HIS A 111 -26.49 -0.28 33.11
N ASN A 112 -26.10 -1.30 32.35
CA ASN A 112 -26.92 -1.96 31.33
C ASN A 112 -27.17 -1.15 30.04
N VAL A 113 -26.26 -0.26 29.66
CA VAL A 113 -26.28 0.32 28.30
C VAL A 113 -25.90 -0.79 27.30
N PRO A 114 -26.83 -1.22 26.43
CA PRO A 114 -26.49 -2.27 25.45
C PRO A 114 -25.41 -1.76 24.51
N LEU A 115 -24.31 -2.50 24.41
CA LEU A 115 -23.34 -2.28 23.34
C LEU A 115 -24.09 -2.43 21.99
N PRO A 116 -23.91 -1.52 21.05
CA PRO A 116 -24.41 -1.76 19.69
C PRO A 116 -23.80 -3.08 19.19
N LEU A 117 -24.67 -4.05 18.89
CA LEU A 117 -24.30 -5.39 18.42
C LEU A 117 -23.64 -5.38 17.02
N ILE A 118 -23.39 -4.18 16.47
CA ILE A 118 -22.77 -4.01 15.17
C ILE A 118 -21.27 -4.19 15.32
N ARG A 119 -20.80 -5.41 15.18
CA ARG A 119 -19.38 -5.68 14.99
C ARG A 119 -19.01 -5.30 13.57
N ILE A 120 -18.31 -4.18 13.41
CA ILE A 120 -17.82 -3.73 12.11
C ILE A 120 -16.56 -4.54 11.77
N ILE A 121 -16.68 -5.45 10.80
CA ILE A 121 -15.54 -6.21 10.30
C ILE A 121 -14.64 -5.24 9.53
N LEU A 122 -13.36 -5.14 9.94
CA LEU A 122 -12.40 -4.28 9.27
C LEU A 122 -12.04 -4.84 7.88
N PRO A 123 -12.31 -4.09 6.79
CA PRO A 123 -11.90 -4.51 5.46
C PRO A 123 -10.39 -4.60 5.35
N PRO A 124 -9.83 -5.72 4.81
CA PRO A 124 -8.39 -5.81 4.59
C PRO A 124 -7.92 -4.72 3.63
N GLY A 125 -6.81 -4.07 3.97
CA GLY A 125 -6.22 -3.03 3.13
C GLY A 125 -6.95 -1.68 3.15
N ILE A 126 -8.03 -1.46 3.92
CA ILE A 126 -8.78 -0.19 3.92
C ILE A 126 -7.87 1.02 4.16
N SER A 127 -6.95 0.94 5.10
CA SER A 127 -6.00 2.03 5.36
C SER A 127 -5.08 2.30 4.17
N PHE A 128 -4.65 1.24 3.47
CA PHE A 128 -3.73 1.36 2.34
C PHE A 128 -4.40 2.06 1.16
N TYR A 129 -5.57 1.60 0.72
CA TYR A 129 -6.22 2.23 -0.42
C TYR A 129 -6.76 3.63 -0.08
N THR A 130 -7.26 3.86 1.15
CA THR A 130 -7.67 5.20 1.58
C THR A 130 -6.50 6.19 1.54
N PHE A 131 -5.32 5.83 2.07
CA PHE A 131 -4.16 6.72 1.98
C PHE A 131 -3.69 6.93 0.53
N GLN A 132 -3.86 5.95 -0.33
CA GLN A 132 -3.52 6.06 -1.74
C GLN A 132 -4.49 6.99 -2.50
N GLU A 133 -5.80 6.89 -2.21
CA GLU A 133 -6.84 7.80 -2.69
C GLU A 133 -6.56 9.24 -2.22
N VAL A 134 -6.30 9.43 -0.93
CA VAL A 134 -5.94 10.73 -0.35
C VAL A 134 -4.68 11.30 -0.99
N ALA A 135 -3.62 10.49 -1.17
CA ALA A 135 -2.39 10.93 -1.82
C ALA A 135 -2.65 11.41 -3.27
N TYR A 136 -3.47 10.68 -4.02
CA TYR A 136 -3.87 11.06 -5.36
C TYR A 136 -4.64 12.39 -5.39
N ILE A 137 -5.65 12.54 -4.55
CA ILE A 137 -6.46 13.76 -4.44
C ILE A 137 -5.59 14.97 -4.06
N VAL A 138 -4.65 14.79 -3.12
CA VAL A 138 -3.69 15.83 -2.73
C VAL A 138 -2.77 16.22 -3.89
N ASP A 139 -2.24 15.25 -4.63
CA ASP A 139 -1.32 15.51 -5.74
C ASP A 139 -2.03 16.17 -6.92
N VAL A 140 -3.27 15.77 -7.25
CA VAL A 140 -4.11 16.46 -8.24
C VAL A 140 -4.44 17.89 -7.79
N TYR A 141 -4.86 18.07 -6.53
CA TYR A 141 -5.16 19.41 -6.00
C TYR A 141 -3.96 20.34 -6.04
N LYS A 142 -2.76 19.86 -5.78
CA LYS A 142 -1.51 20.61 -5.85
C LYS A 142 -0.98 20.79 -7.28
N GLY A 143 -1.62 20.22 -8.30
CA GLY A 143 -1.16 20.26 -9.69
C GLY A 143 0.12 19.47 -9.95
N ARG A 144 0.48 18.53 -9.07
CA ARG A 144 1.68 17.68 -9.24
C ARG A 144 1.49 16.60 -10.30
N ILE A 145 0.26 16.13 -10.43
CA ILE A 145 -0.18 15.16 -11.44
C ILE A 145 -1.48 15.63 -12.07
N ALA A 146 -1.70 15.29 -13.33
CA ALA A 146 -2.99 15.49 -13.98
C ALA A 146 -4.01 14.47 -13.46
N ALA A 147 -5.28 14.87 -13.37
CA ALA A 147 -6.35 13.94 -13.05
C ALA A 147 -6.48 12.90 -14.18
N SER A 148 -6.55 11.61 -13.81
CA SER A 148 -6.77 10.54 -14.78
C SER A 148 -8.12 10.71 -15.47
N ARG A 149 -8.15 10.62 -16.78
CA ARG A 149 -9.38 10.69 -17.58
C ARG A 149 -10.08 9.34 -17.71
N SER A 150 -9.38 8.26 -17.40
CA SER A 150 -9.89 6.88 -17.50
C SER A 150 -10.17 6.34 -16.10
N PHE A 151 -11.42 5.96 -15.85
CA PHE A 151 -11.78 5.25 -14.61
C PHE A 151 -11.03 3.92 -14.46
N VAL A 152 -10.81 3.20 -15.58
CA VAL A 152 -10.08 1.93 -15.57
C VAL A 152 -8.66 2.10 -15.08
N GLU A 153 -7.95 3.14 -15.53
CA GLU A 153 -6.58 3.43 -15.11
C GLU A 153 -6.51 3.83 -13.64
N TYR A 154 -7.41 4.72 -13.22
CA TYR A 154 -7.46 5.15 -11.83
C TYR A 154 -7.90 4.02 -10.90
N GLY A 155 -8.95 3.30 -11.27
CA GLY A 155 -9.42 2.14 -10.50
C GLY A 155 -8.35 1.06 -10.37
N LEU A 156 -7.61 0.77 -11.46
CA LEU A 156 -6.48 -0.16 -11.40
C LEU A 156 -5.36 0.36 -10.50
N PHE A 157 -5.05 1.66 -10.56
CA PHE A 157 -4.05 2.27 -9.68
C PHE A 157 -4.41 2.07 -8.19
N ILE A 158 -5.68 2.22 -7.80
CA ILE A 158 -6.11 2.05 -6.41
C ILE A 158 -6.23 0.57 -6.02
N SER A 159 -6.88 -0.25 -6.84
CA SER A 159 -7.28 -1.61 -6.49
C SER A 159 -6.29 -2.69 -6.89
N PHE A 160 -5.14 -2.35 -7.47
CA PHE A 160 -4.21 -3.33 -8.00
C PHE A 160 -3.80 -4.37 -6.94
N PHE A 161 -4.19 -5.62 -7.16
CA PHE A 161 -4.07 -6.69 -6.17
C PHE A 161 -2.65 -6.89 -5.62
N ALA A 162 -1.62 -6.63 -6.45
CA ALA A 162 -0.24 -6.84 -6.04
C ALA A 162 0.22 -5.94 -4.88
N HIS A 163 -0.40 -4.77 -4.66
CA HIS A 163 -0.04 -3.90 -3.52
C HIS A 163 -1.15 -3.71 -2.49
N LEU A 164 -2.38 -4.09 -2.81
CA LEU A 164 -3.58 -3.70 -2.07
C LEU A 164 -3.60 -4.15 -0.60
N ILE A 165 -3.05 -5.33 -0.28
CA ILE A 165 -3.13 -5.91 1.08
C ILE A 165 -1.86 -5.63 1.89
N ALA A 166 -0.68 -5.87 1.32
CA ALA A 166 0.59 -5.83 2.05
C ALA A 166 1.78 -5.36 1.19
N GLY A 167 1.51 -4.83 -0.01
CA GLY A 167 2.56 -4.31 -0.88
C GLY A 167 3.09 -2.95 -0.43
N PRO A 168 4.19 -2.47 -1.02
CA PRO A 168 4.68 -1.13 -0.77
C PRO A 168 3.67 -0.08 -1.26
N ILE A 169 3.41 0.95 -0.43
CA ILE A 169 2.53 2.06 -0.80
C ILE A 169 3.12 2.77 -2.02
N GLN A 170 2.36 2.78 -3.11
CA GLN A 170 2.79 3.38 -4.37
C GLN A 170 2.37 4.85 -4.45
N ARG A 171 3.32 5.72 -4.79
CA ARG A 171 2.99 7.13 -5.05
C ARG A 171 2.23 7.25 -6.37
N PRO A 172 1.20 8.12 -6.47
CA PRO A 172 0.45 8.31 -7.71
C PRO A 172 1.33 8.68 -8.90
N GLY A 173 2.30 9.57 -8.70
CA GLY A 173 3.25 9.96 -9.74
C GLY A 173 4.22 8.86 -10.19
N HIS A 174 4.29 7.72 -9.50
CA HIS A 174 5.14 6.58 -9.88
C HIS A 174 4.35 5.46 -10.56
N LEU A 175 3.22 5.04 -10.00
CA LEU A 175 2.47 3.89 -10.51
C LEU A 175 1.49 4.28 -11.62
N LEU A 176 0.78 5.40 -11.52
CA LEU A 176 -0.22 5.80 -12.51
C LEU A 176 0.37 5.96 -13.92
N PRO A 177 1.57 6.58 -14.14
CA PRO A 177 2.19 6.60 -15.46
C PRO A 177 2.53 5.21 -16.02
N GLN A 178 2.81 4.22 -15.18
CA GLN A 178 3.07 2.85 -15.62
C GLN A 178 1.78 2.15 -16.07
N VAL A 179 0.64 2.45 -15.43
CA VAL A 179 -0.68 1.98 -15.87
C VAL A 179 -1.05 2.58 -17.23
N GLN A 180 -0.68 3.83 -17.47
CA GLN A 180 -0.99 4.56 -18.70
C GLN A 180 -0.09 4.21 -19.89
N ARG A 181 1.11 3.71 -19.62
CA ARG A 181 2.05 3.32 -20.67
C ARG A 181 1.84 1.88 -21.12
N GLU A 182 2.13 1.62 -22.38
CA GLU A 182 2.16 0.28 -22.94
C GLU A 182 3.26 -0.54 -22.27
N ARG A 183 2.93 -1.76 -21.87
CA ARG A 183 3.84 -2.70 -21.22
C ARG A 183 4.43 -3.64 -22.25
N THR A 184 5.74 -3.82 -22.20
CA THR A 184 6.48 -4.78 -22.99
C THR A 184 6.96 -5.93 -22.13
N PHE A 185 6.91 -7.14 -22.65
CA PHE A 185 7.45 -8.30 -21.96
C PHE A 185 8.98 -8.21 -21.92
N ASP A 186 9.55 -8.38 -20.75
CA ASP A 186 10.98 -8.38 -20.47
C ASP A 186 11.32 -9.66 -19.69
N ALA A 187 12.07 -10.55 -20.34
CA ALA A 187 12.39 -11.85 -19.76
C ALA A 187 13.25 -11.75 -18.50
N ASP A 188 14.23 -10.84 -18.49
CA ASP A 188 15.11 -10.67 -17.31
C ASP A 188 14.32 -10.19 -16.11
N ARG A 189 13.45 -9.20 -16.28
CA ARG A 189 12.54 -8.74 -15.24
C ARG A 189 11.55 -9.80 -14.79
N PHE A 190 11.09 -10.64 -15.70
CA PHE A 190 10.20 -11.74 -15.38
C PHE A 190 10.90 -12.75 -14.43
N PHE A 191 12.14 -13.14 -14.74
CA PHE A 191 12.93 -14.01 -13.88
C PHE A 191 13.28 -13.36 -12.55
N ASP A 192 13.64 -12.08 -12.53
CA ASP A 192 13.85 -11.32 -11.29
C ASP A 192 12.58 -11.31 -10.43
N GLY A 193 11.42 -11.16 -11.06
CA GLY A 193 10.12 -11.24 -10.38
C GLY A 193 9.86 -12.60 -9.73
N LEU A 194 10.16 -13.70 -10.43
CA LEU A 194 10.06 -15.05 -9.87
C LEU A 194 11.02 -15.23 -8.68
N MET A 195 12.27 -14.76 -8.79
CA MET A 195 13.24 -14.84 -7.70
C MET A 195 12.80 -14.03 -6.47
N LEU A 196 12.17 -12.86 -6.68
CA LEU A 196 11.59 -12.08 -5.59
C LEU A 196 10.44 -12.81 -4.90
N ILE A 197 9.52 -13.42 -5.64
CA ILE A 197 8.42 -14.20 -5.07
C ILE A 197 9.00 -15.35 -4.25
N PHE A 198 9.94 -16.11 -4.81
CA PHE A 198 10.55 -17.24 -4.12
C PHE A 198 11.28 -16.82 -2.83
N SER A 199 12.10 -15.76 -2.90
CA SER A 199 12.79 -15.20 -1.74
C SER A 199 11.82 -14.68 -0.68
N GLY A 200 10.72 -14.04 -1.10
CA GLY A 200 9.66 -13.56 -0.22
C GLY A 200 8.92 -14.70 0.49
N MET A 201 8.61 -15.78 -0.23
CA MET A 201 8.00 -16.97 0.35
C MET A 201 8.91 -17.66 1.38
N ILE A 202 10.22 -17.74 1.12
CA ILE A 202 11.19 -18.27 2.09
C ILE A 202 11.14 -17.44 3.38
N ARG A 203 11.20 -16.10 3.27
CA ARG A 203 11.15 -15.22 4.44
C ARG A 203 9.83 -15.35 5.21
N LYS A 204 8.71 -15.42 4.50
CA LYS A 204 7.39 -15.58 5.12
C LYS A 204 7.26 -16.95 5.76
N CYS A 205 7.35 -18.03 4.98
CA CYS A 205 6.98 -19.38 5.45
C CYS A 205 8.07 -20.01 6.34
N ILE A 206 9.37 -19.74 6.08
CA ILE A 206 10.43 -20.37 6.84
C ILE A 206 10.88 -19.48 8.01
N VAL A 207 11.08 -18.18 7.80
CA VAL A 207 11.60 -17.32 8.87
C VAL A 207 10.45 -16.80 9.75
N ALA A 208 9.48 -16.10 9.17
CA ALA A 208 8.45 -15.43 9.96
C ALA A 208 7.55 -16.41 10.71
N ASP A 209 7.05 -17.45 10.04
CA ASP A 209 6.11 -18.39 10.66
C ASP A 209 6.78 -19.21 11.80
N ASN A 210 8.05 -19.60 11.66
CA ASN A 210 8.78 -20.25 12.76
C ASN A 210 9.07 -19.27 13.91
N CYS A 211 9.41 -18.02 13.62
CA CYS A 211 9.58 -17.00 14.64
C CYS A 211 8.24 -16.68 15.35
N ALA A 212 7.12 -16.74 14.63
CA ALA A 212 5.78 -16.60 15.21
C ALA A 212 5.47 -17.72 16.22
N LEU A 213 5.81 -18.97 15.90
CA LEU A 213 5.66 -20.08 16.85
C LEU A 213 6.43 -19.83 18.12
N LEU A 214 7.68 -19.37 18.01
CA LEU A 214 8.54 -19.08 19.16
C LEU A 214 7.97 -17.92 19.99
N ALA A 215 7.57 -16.82 19.35
CA ALA A 215 6.98 -15.67 20.02
C ALA A 215 5.69 -16.04 20.75
N ASN A 216 4.80 -16.78 20.09
CA ASN A 216 3.54 -17.24 20.66
C ASN A 216 3.75 -18.21 21.84
N ALA A 217 4.73 -19.11 21.76
CA ALA A 217 5.07 -20.00 22.87
C ALA A 217 5.61 -19.23 24.09
N ALA A 218 6.43 -18.20 23.84
CA ALA A 218 7.00 -17.37 24.91
C ALA A 218 5.92 -16.52 25.61
N PHE A 219 5.12 -15.78 24.84
CA PHE A 219 4.07 -14.90 25.38
C PHE A 219 2.81 -15.65 25.83
N GLY A 220 2.55 -16.84 25.27
CA GLY A 220 1.44 -17.70 25.65
C GLY A 220 1.71 -18.54 26.92
N GLY A 221 2.88 -18.38 27.57
CA GLY A 221 3.22 -19.09 28.81
C GLY A 221 3.63 -20.55 28.60
N GLN A 222 3.78 -21.04 27.37
CA GLN A 222 4.15 -22.43 27.07
C GLN A 222 5.62 -22.74 27.43
N LEU A 223 6.47 -21.70 27.54
CA LEU A 223 7.87 -21.81 27.95
C LEU A 223 8.07 -21.62 29.46
N GLY A 224 7.00 -21.69 30.26
CA GLY A 224 7.01 -21.50 31.72
C GLY A 224 6.66 -20.05 32.14
N PRO A 225 6.85 -19.73 33.45
CA PRO A 225 6.54 -18.40 33.97
C PRO A 225 7.41 -17.32 33.32
N PRO A 226 6.89 -16.10 33.16
CA PRO A 226 7.64 -15.02 32.53
C PRO A 226 8.90 -14.70 33.34
N ASN A 227 10.05 -14.90 32.71
CA ASN A 227 11.35 -14.50 33.23
C ASN A 227 12.10 -13.72 32.13
N LEU A 228 13.23 -13.10 32.51
CA LEU A 228 13.99 -12.26 31.59
C LEU A 228 14.30 -12.96 30.25
N TRP A 229 14.71 -14.23 30.29
CA TRP A 229 15.09 -14.98 29.11
C TRP A 229 13.91 -15.31 28.20
N VAL A 230 12.76 -15.72 28.79
CA VAL A 230 11.54 -16.00 28.04
C VAL A 230 11.02 -14.72 27.36
N VAL A 231 11.03 -13.57 28.07
CA VAL A 231 10.59 -12.29 27.52
C VAL A 231 11.55 -11.83 26.39
N LEU A 232 12.86 -11.93 26.59
CA LEU A 232 13.83 -11.58 25.56
C LEU A 232 13.68 -12.46 24.31
N LEU A 233 13.54 -13.77 24.49
CA LEU A 233 13.36 -14.73 23.40
C LEU A 233 12.07 -14.46 22.62
N GLY A 234 10.96 -14.22 23.34
CA GLY A 234 9.68 -13.86 22.73
C GLY A 234 9.74 -12.55 21.95
N THR A 235 10.36 -11.52 22.53
CA THR A 235 10.51 -10.21 21.90
C THR A 235 11.39 -10.30 20.64
N TYR A 236 12.49 -11.05 20.69
CA TYR A 236 13.36 -11.25 19.55
C TYR A 236 12.67 -12.05 18.45
N GLY A 237 11.97 -13.15 18.83
CA GLY A 237 11.12 -13.92 17.91
C GLY A 237 10.06 -13.06 17.23
N PHE A 238 9.35 -12.23 18.00
CA PHE A 238 8.34 -11.30 17.47
C PHE A 238 8.94 -10.26 16.51
N ALA A 239 10.10 -9.69 16.82
CA ALA A 239 10.79 -8.74 15.94
C ALA A 239 11.14 -9.37 14.58
N TRP A 240 11.68 -10.60 14.59
CA TRP A 240 11.99 -11.34 13.37
C TRP A 240 10.73 -11.79 12.62
N GLN A 241 9.68 -12.17 13.32
CA GLN A 241 8.37 -12.44 12.72
C GLN A 241 7.86 -11.22 11.94
N VAL A 242 7.75 -10.05 12.58
CA VAL A 242 7.28 -8.81 11.94
C VAL A 242 8.14 -8.43 10.73
N TYR A 243 9.46 -8.52 10.88
CA TYR A 243 10.37 -8.24 9.77
C TYR A 243 10.19 -9.23 8.61
N GLY A 244 10.14 -10.54 8.90
CA GLY A 244 9.98 -11.59 7.90
C GLY A 244 8.63 -11.52 7.19
N ASP A 245 7.54 -11.29 7.93
CA ASP A 245 6.20 -11.09 7.37
C ASP A 245 6.17 -9.90 6.41
N PHE A 246 6.59 -8.73 6.89
CA PHE A 246 6.47 -7.51 6.09
C PHE A 246 7.45 -7.47 4.91
N SER A 247 8.72 -7.93 5.09
CA SER A 247 9.67 -8.01 3.98
C SER A 247 9.29 -9.09 2.99
N GLY A 248 8.81 -10.25 3.46
CA GLY A 248 8.37 -11.36 2.62
C GLY A 248 7.18 -10.95 1.74
N TYR A 249 6.13 -10.41 2.33
CA TYR A 249 4.96 -9.92 1.57
C TYR A 249 5.34 -8.80 0.60
N SER A 250 6.23 -7.88 0.98
CA SER A 250 6.69 -6.81 0.09
C SER A 250 7.44 -7.36 -1.13
N ASP A 251 8.26 -8.39 -0.96
CA ASP A 251 9.00 -8.99 -2.08
C ASP A 251 8.08 -9.83 -2.98
N ILE A 252 7.11 -10.58 -2.42
CA ILE A 252 6.10 -11.29 -3.21
C ILE A 252 5.27 -10.28 -4.03
N ALA A 253 4.82 -9.18 -3.41
CA ALA A 253 4.07 -8.13 -4.08
C ALA A 253 4.86 -7.48 -5.23
N ARG A 254 6.14 -7.17 -5.00
CA ARG A 254 7.04 -6.62 -6.02
C ARG A 254 7.29 -7.60 -7.15
N GLY A 255 7.54 -8.87 -6.80
CA GLY A 255 7.73 -9.93 -7.78
C GLY A 255 6.50 -10.14 -8.64
N ALA A 256 5.31 -10.22 -8.04
CA ALA A 256 4.05 -10.31 -8.77
C ALA A 256 3.83 -9.12 -9.70
N ALA A 257 4.14 -7.89 -9.23
CA ALA A 257 4.08 -6.70 -10.06
C ALA A 257 5.04 -6.76 -11.26
N GLN A 258 6.28 -7.26 -11.07
CA GLN A 258 7.27 -7.43 -12.14
C GLN A 258 6.82 -8.44 -13.19
N LEU A 259 6.21 -9.56 -12.79
CA LEU A 259 5.62 -10.53 -13.72
C LEU A 259 4.53 -9.91 -14.61
N LEU A 260 3.86 -8.86 -14.11
CA LEU A 260 2.79 -8.14 -14.80
C LEU A 260 3.30 -6.87 -15.54
N GLY A 261 4.61 -6.65 -15.56
CA GLY A 261 5.23 -5.51 -16.25
C GLY A 261 5.21 -4.19 -15.47
N PHE A 262 5.00 -4.24 -14.14
CA PHE A 262 5.03 -3.07 -13.25
C PHE A 262 6.28 -3.05 -12.38
N HIS A 263 6.74 -1.85 -12.06
CA HIS A 263 7.88 -1.64 -11.18
C HIS A 263 7.44 -0.93 -9.90
N PHE A 264 7.50 -1.63 -8.77
CA PHE A 264 7.17 -1.07 -7.47
C PHE A 264 8.39 -0.48 -6.77
N MET A 265 8.14 0.53 -5.93
CA MET A 265 9.19 1.10 -5.08
C MET A 265 9.70 0.05 -4.08
N VAL A 266 11.00 0.15 -3.75
CA VAL A 266 11.65 -0.74 -2.78
C VAL A 266 11.42 -0.20 -1.38
N ASN A 267 10.71 -0.96 -0.52
CA ASN A 267 10.52 -0.61 0.88
C ASN A 267 11.74 -0.95 1.74
N PHE A 268 12.33 -2.11 1.48
CA PHE A 268 13.50 -2.59 2.21
C PHE A 268 14.70 -2.58 1.28
N ARG A 269 15.56 -1.59 1.44
CA ARG A 269 16.91 -1.68 0.88
C ARG A 269 17.72 -2.54 1.83
N GLN A 270 18.12 -3.72 1.39
CA GLN A 270 19.13 -4.45 2.13
C GLN A 270 20.35 -3.54 2.27
N PRO A 271 20.90 -3.33 3.47
CA PRO A 271 22.17 -2.66 3.65
C PRO A 271 23.32 -3.57 3.16
N SER A 272 23.05 -4.46 2.20
CA SER A 272 23.99 -5.40 1.64
C SER A 272 25.04 -4.67 0.84
N ARG A 273 26.26 -4.73 1.32
CA ARG A 273 27.52 -4.36 0.65
C ARG A 273 27.97 -2.89 0.72
N ALA A 274 27.40 -2.05 1.56
CA ALA A 274 28.16 -0.89 1.96
C ALA A 274 29.18 -1.36 3.02
N PRO A 275 30.50 -1.16 2.85
CA PRO A 275 31.43 -1.25 3.97
C PRO A 275 30.90 -0.34 5.09
N VAL A 276 31.29 -0.60 6.34
CA VAL A 276 30.81 0.16 7.53
C VAL A 276 30.91 1.69 7.34
N THR A 277 31.81 2.16 6.48
CA THR A 277 31.89 3.53 5.95
C THR A 277 30.65 3.99 5.17
N GLY A 278 29.84 3.09 4.61
CA GLY A 278 28.61 3.40 3.89
C GLY A 278 27.41 3.67 4.78
N LEU A 279 27.47 3.35 6.08
CA LEU A 279 26.40 3.72 7.03
C LEU A 279 26.34 5.24 7.28
N LEU A 280 27.46 5.94 7.09
CA LEU A 280 27.57 7.39 7.21
C LEU A 280 27.42 8.12 5.85
N ALA A 281 27.44 7.40 4.73
CA ALA A 281 27.32 7.98 3.40
C ALA A 281 25.99 8.71 3.12
N PRO A 282 24.82 8.28 3.65
CA PRO A 282 23.57 9.04 3.48
C PRO A 282 23.61 10.42 4.14
N LEU A 283 24.45 10.62 5.16
CA LEU A 283 24.60 11.93 5.83
C LEU A 283 25.60 12.84 5.09
N ALA A 284 26.53 12.25 4.33
CA ALA A 284 27.55 12.99 3.59
C ALA A 284 27.10 13.47 2.19
N HIS A 285 26.14 12.77 1.56
CA HIS A 285 25.68 13.10 0.20
C HIS A 285 24.44 14.01 0.10
N GLN A 286 23.87 14.45 1.23
CA GLN A 286 22.74 15.40 1.21
C GLN A 286 23.09 16.81 0.68
N PRO A 287 24.30 17.35 0.85
CA PRO A 287 24.61 18.71 0.33
C PRO A 287 24.69 18.77 -1.19
N GLU A 288 25.16 17.75 -1.89
CA GLU A 288 25.28 17.80 -3.36
C GLU A 288 23.93 17.72 -4.11
N GLN A 289 22.96 16.99 -3.56
CA GLN A 289 21.62 16.92 -4.16
C GLN A 289 20.77 18.18 -3.90
N LEU A 290 21.10 18.96 -2.86
CA LEU A 290 20.49 20.28 -2.65
C LEU A 290 21.10 21.33 -3.58
N ALA A 291 22.39 21.28 -3.82
CA ALA A 291 23.09 22.23 -4.72
C ALA A 291 22.65 22.08 -6.18
N SER A 292 22.32 20.88 -6.65
CA SER A 292 21.86 20.64 -8.01
C SER A 292 20.40 21.05 -8.29
N ARG A 293 19.65 21.48 -7.27
CA ARG A 293 18.24 21.93 -7.37
C ARG A 293 18.06 23.44 -7.26
N LEU A 294 19.13 24.19 -7.07
CA LEU A 294 19.05 25.66 -7.12
C LEU A 294 19.10 26.10 -8.60
N PRO A 295 18.17 26.94 -9.05
CA PRO A 295 18.21 27.47 -10.41
C PRO A 295 19.48 28.33 -10.54
N VAL A 296 20.37 27.92 -11.43
CA VAL A 296 21.52 28.75 -11.84
C VAL A 296 20.95 29.95 -12.60
N HIS A 297 20.91 31.09 -11.99
CA HIS A 297 20.68 32.36 -12.68
C HIS A 297 21.89 32.65 -13.56
N PRO A 298 21.73 32.85 -14.86
CA PRO A 298 22.81 33.31 -15.71
C PRO A 298 22.97 34.84 -15.52
N HIS A 299 23.84 35.23 -14.61
CA HIS A 299 24.35 36.62 -14.59
C HIS A 299 25.73 36.63 -15.22
N GLY A 300 25.90 37.49 -16.21
CA GLY A 300 27.22 37.87 -16.70
C GLY A 300 27.26 38.31 -18.15
N ARG A 301 26.56 39.39 -18.50
CA ARG A 301 27.06 40.30 -19.56
C ARG A 301 28.15 41.14 -18.95
N GLN A 302 29.38 40.92 -19.36
CA GLN A 302 30.45 41.93 -19.24
C GLN A 302 30.35 42.90 -20.41
N PRO A 303 30.48 44.22 -20.22
CA PRO A 303 30.61 45.16 -21.30
C PRO A 303 32.06 45.14 -21.80
N GLY A 304 32.22 44.97 -23.13
CA GLY A 304 33.48 45.11 -23.79
C GLY A 304 33.97 46.53 -23.81
N GLY A 305 35.25 46.68 -23.67
CA GLY A 305 36.02 47.81 -24.13
C GLY A 305 36.47 47.63 -25.56
#